data_50c54b29cdc1f33f034c7c31ff50b889
#
_entry.id   50c54b29cdc1f33f034c7c31ff50b889
#
_cell.length_a   1.000
_cell.length_b   1.000
_cell.length_c   1.000
_cell.angle_alpha   90.00
_cell.angle_beta   90.00
_cell.angle_gamma   90.00
#
_symmetry.space_group_name_H-M   'P 1'
#
loop_
_entity.id
_entity.type
_entity.pdbx_description
1 polymer ?
#
loop_
_entity_poly.entity_id
_entity_poly.type
_entity_poly.pdbx_seq_one_letter_code
_entity_poly.pdbx_strand_id
1 'polypeptide(L)'
;MNLNQLIIAFLAPRDPAAYTDTAIAQRLNASRMLDRRCTADEVAIALCDLHKLGLVRMNVNKLDDITVWMITPDGAREWARCGRVTVV
;
A
#
# COMPACT_ATOMS: atom_id res chain seq x y z
N MET A 1 5.77 12.02 5.53
CA MET A 1 5.82 10.93 4.53
C MET A 1 4.76 11.17 3.47
N ASN A 2 5.05 10.86 2.24
CA ASN A 2 4.05 10.95 1.16
C ASN A 2 3.18 9.69 1.12
N LEU A 3 2.15 9.71 0.27
CA LEU A 3 1.20 8.62 0.17
C LEU A 3 1.87 7.29 -0.23
N ASN A 4 2.80 7.33 -1.18
CA ASN A 4 3.50 6.12 -1.63
C ASN A 4 4.29 5.47 -0.49
N GLN A 5 4.99 6.27 0.30
CA GLN A 5 5.75 5.78 1.46
C GLN A 5 4.83 5.18 2.52
N LEU A 6 3.66 5.80 2.75
CA LEU A 6 2.69 5.30 3.72
C LEU A 6 2.07 3.97 3.28
N ILE A 7 1.81 3.80 1.99
CA ILE A 7 1.32 2.52 1.46
C ILE A 7 2.34 1.41 1.71
N ILE A 8 3.61 1.67 1.43
CA ILE A 8 4.69 0.70 1.71
C ILE A 8 4.77 0.42 3.22
N ALA A 9 4.70 1.46 4.04
CA ALA A 9 4.74 1.32 5.50
C ALA A 9 3.53 0.56 6.06
N PHE A 10 2.41 0.57 5.35
CA PHE A 10 1.24 -0.22 5.71
C PHE A 10 1.41 -1.69 5.30
N LEU A 11 1.85 -1.94 4.07
CA LEU A 11 1.89 -3.31 3.51
C LEU A 11 3.07 -4.13 4.02
N ALA A 12 4.25 -3.53 4.16
CA ALA A 12 5.47 -4.27 4.48
C ALA A 12 5.40 -5.06 5.78
N PRO A 13 4.97 -4.46 6.92
CA PRO A 13 4.90 -5.21 8.18
C PRO A 13 3.78 -6.25 8.19
N ARG A 14 2.89 -6.23 7.22
CA ARG A 14 1.75 -7.14 7.11
C ARG A 14 1.96 -8.28 6.10
N ASP A 15 3.15 -8.32 5.48
CA ASP A 15 3.49 -9.38 4.53
C ASP A 15 3.23 -10.78 5.14
N PRO A 16 2.57 -11.70 4.45
CA PRO A 16 2.14 -11.68 3.04
C PRO A 16 0.68 -11.25 2.82
N ALA A 17 0.07 -10.54 3.76
CA ALA A 17 -1.33 -10.14 3.63
C ALA A 17 -1.53 -9.17 2.47
N ALA A 18 -2.66 -9.31 1.78
CA ALA A 18 -3.03 -8.47 0.65
C ALA A 18 -4.30 -7.68 0.98
N TYR A 19 -4.38 -6.46 0.46
CA TYR A 19 -5.47 -5.54 0.76
C TYR A 19 -5.95 -4.85 -0.51
N THR A 20 -7.23 -4.49 -0.53
CA THR A 20 -7.80 -3.66 -1.60
C THR A 20 -7.38 -2.20 -1.41
N ASP A 21 -7.49 -1.41 -2.48
CA ASP A 21 -7.24 0.03 -2.42
C ASP A 21 -8.15 0.72 -1.40
N THR A 22 -9.42 0.33 -1.35
CA THR A 22 -10.39 0.87 -0.39
C THR A 22 -9.97 0.58 1.06
N ALA A 23 -9.56 -0.65 1.35
CA ALA A 23 -9.11 -1.04 2.68
C ALA A 23 -7.84 -0.26 3.08
N ILE A 24 -6.90 -0.09 2.16
CA ILE A 24 -5.68 0.68 2.39
C ILE A 24 -6.04 2.14 2.69
N ALA A 25 -6.90 2.75 1.88
CA ALA A 25 -7.33 4.14 2.09
C ALA A 25 -7.97 4.33 3.45
N GLN A 26 -8.87 3.43 3.86
CA GLN A 26 -9.52 3.49 5.16
C GLN A 26 -8.50 3.43 6.30
N ARG A 27 -7.52 2.55 6.20
CA ARG A 27 -6.50 2.39 7.24
C ARG A 27 -5.57 3.59 7.31
N LEU A 28 -5.16 4.13 6.17
CA LEU A 28 -4.31 5.31 6.14
C LEU A 28 -5.03 6.53 6.71
N ASN A 29 -6.31 6.69 6.39
CA ASN A 29 -7.12 7.79 6.96
C ASN A 29 -7.30 7.64 8.47
N ALA A 30 -7.48 6.42 8.96
CA ALA A 30 -7.60 6.14 10.38
C ALA A 30 -6.29 6.41 11.14
N SER A 31 -5.15 6.20 10.50
CA SER A 31 -3.84 6.39 11.12
C SER A 31 -3.48 7.85 11.34
N ARG A 32 -4.09 8.75 10.57
CA ARG A 32 -3.83 10.21 10.59
C ARG A 32 -2.38 10.58 10.32
N MET A 33 -1.65 9.74 9.62
CA MET A 33 -0.25 10.02 9.26
C MET A 33 -0.13 10.90 8.02
N LEU A 34 -1.23 11.05 7.25
CA LEU A 34 -1.32 12.03 6.18
C LEU A 34 -1.93 13.33 6.69
N ASP A 35 -1.52 14.45 6.13
CA ASP A 35 -2.06 15.78 6.48
C ASP A 35 -3.52 15.95 6.05
N ARG A 36 -3.98 15.13 5.11
CA ARG A 36 -5.33 15.16 4.57
C ARG A 36 -5.85 13.76 4.38
N ARG A 37 -7.15 13.65 4.14
CA ARG A 37 -7.75 12.35 3.81
C ARG A 37 -7.37 11.95 2.39
N CYS A 38 -7.12 10.68 2.18
CA CYS A 38 -6.93 10.12 0.85
C CYS A 38 -8.17 9.35 0.40
N THR A 39 -8.39 9.28 -0.90
CA THR A 39 -9.46 8.50 -1.50
C THR A 39 -8.92 7.15 -1.99
N ALA A 40 -9.83 6.19 -2.22
CA ALA A 40 -9.46 4.92 -2.82
C ALA A 40 -8.82 5.11 -4.21
N ASP A 41 -9.32 6.08 -4.99
CA ASP A 41 -8.76 6.38 -6.31
C ASP A 41 -7.32 6.88 -6.22
N GLU A 42 -7.03 7.75 -5.27
CA GLU A 42 -5.66 8.23 -5.03
C GLU A 42 -4.73 7.08 -4.64
N VAL A 43 -5.20 6.19 -3.78
CA VAL A 43 -4.45 5.00 -3.37
C VAL A 43 -4.23 4.07 -4.56
N ALA A 44 -5.24 3.87 -5.39
CA ALA A 44 -5.12 3.02 -6.59
C ALA A 44 -4.07 3.55 -7.55
N ILE A 45 -4.05 4.87 -7.79
CA ILE A 45 -3.05 5.50 -8.66
C ILE A 45 -1.64 5.30 -8.07
N ALA A 46 -1.49 5.53 -6.78
CA ALA A 46 -0.20 5.35 -6.09
C ALA A 46 0.26 3.88 -6.15
N LEU A 47 -0.66 2.93 -5.97
CA LEU A 47 -0.35 1.50 -6.07
C LEU A 47 0.09 1.12 -7.48
N CYS A 48 -0.52 1.70 -8.51
CA CYS A 48 -0.09 1.46 -9.89
C CYS A 48 1.35 1.96 -10.11
N ASP A 49 1.69 3.12 -9.57
CA ASP A 49 3.05 3.65 -9.65
C ASP A 49 4.05 2.75 -8.92
N LEU A 50 3.69 2.29 -7.72
CA LEU A 50 4.53 1.37 -6.94
C LEU A 50 4.69 0.02 -7.65
N HIS A 51 3.64 -0.43 -8.32
CA HIS A 51 3.68 -1.67 -9.09
C HIS A 51 4.66 -1.55 -10.26
N LYS A 52 4.67 -0.42 -10.96
CA LYS A 52 5.64 -0.17 -12.04
C LYS A 52 7.08 -0.20 -11.54
N LEU A 53 7.29 0.21 -10.29
CA LEU A 53 8.62 0.17 -9.66
C LEU A 53 8.97 -1.20 -9.07
N GLY A 54 8.05 -2.16 -9.11
CA GLY A 54 8.26 -3.50 -8.58
C GLY A 54 8.20 -3.58 -7.05
N LEU A 55 7.65 -2.57 -6.37
CA LEU A 55 7.61 -2.50 -4.91
C LEU A 55 6.36 -3.15 -4.31
N VAL A 56 5.29 -3.24 -5.09
CA VAL A 56 4.07 -3.97 -4.72
C VAL A 56 3.66 -4.85 -5.89
N ARG A 57 2.87 -5.87 -5.61
CA ARG A 57 2.27 -6.67 -6.67
C ARG A 57 0.78 -6.79 -6.49
N MET A 58 0.12 -7.00 -7.62
CA MET A 58 -1.32 -7.03 -7.75
C MET A 58 -1.78 -8.47 -7.98
N ASN A 59 -2.89 -8.82 -7.36
CA ASN A 59 -3.57 -10.08 -7.63
C ASN A 59 -5.04 -9.79 -7.89
N VAL A 60 -5.53 -10.21 -9.05
CA VAL A 60 -6.92 -10.00 -9.46
C VAL A 60 -7.68 -11.31 -9.27
N ASN A 61 -8.74 -11.27 -8.47
CA ASN A 61 -9.68 -12.37 -8.37
C ASN A 61 -10.75 -12.18 -9.46
N LYS A 62 -10.68 -13.01 -10.49
CA LYS A 62 -11.57 -12.89 -11.64
C LYS A 62 -13.02 -13.22 -11.33
N LEU A 63 -13.27 -14.04 -10.30
CA LEU A 63 -14.64 -14.42 -9.91
C LEU A 63 -15.38 -13.26 -9.26
N ASP A 64 -14.66 -12.49 -8.42
CA ASP A 64 -15.25 -11.39 -7.65
C ASP A 64 -14.90 -10.03 -8.25
N ASP A 65 -14.07 -9.99 -9.28
CA ASP A 65 -13.56 -8.76 -9.90
C ASP A 65 -12.91 -7.83 -8.87
N ILE A 66 -12.20 -8.42 -7.91
CA ILE A 66 -11.52 -7.70 -6.83
C ILE A 66 -10.02 -7.76 -7.06
N THR A 67 -9.37 -6.61 -6.97
CA THR A 67 -7.92 -6.48 -7.02
C THR A 67 -7.38 -6.24 -5.62
N VAL A 68 -6.40 -7.04 -5.22
CA VAL A 68 -5.69 -6.87 -3.95
C VAL A 68 -4.21 -6.63 -4.20
N TRP A 69 -3.56 -5.99 -3.25
CA TRP A 69 -2.18 -5.54 -3.38
C TRP A 69 -1.37 -6.02 -2.19
N MET A 70 -0.13 -6.42 -2.44
CA MET A 70 0.77 -6.91 -1.41
C MET A 70 2.19 -6.42 -1.68
N ILE A 71 3.01 -6.40 -0.63
CA ILE A 71 4.40 -5.98 -0.73
C ILE A 71 5.21 -7.04 -1.48
N THR A 72 6.23 -6.59 -2.21
CA THR A 72 7.25 -7.46 -2.81
C THR A 72 8.51 -7.46 -1.94
N PRO A 73 9.46 -8.39 -2.18
CA PRO A 73 10.77 -8.32 -1.50
C PRO A 73 11.48 -6.99 -1.73
N ASP A 74 11.37 -6.42 -2.94
CA ASP A 74 11.94 -5.10 -3.23
C ASP A 74 11.26 -4.00 -2.43
N GLY A 75 9.93 -4.09 -2.29
CA GLY A 75 9.16 -3.15 -1.46
C GLY A 75 9.56 -3.24 0.00
N ALA A 76 9.77 -4.44 0.51
CA ALA A 76 10.23 -4.64 1.90
C ALA A 76 11.62 -4.04 2.11
N ARG A 77 12.53 -4.16 1.14
CA ARG A 77 13.85 -3.54 1.21
C ARG A 77 13.74 -2.02 1.21
N GLU A 78 12.88 -1.46 0.38
CA GLU A 78 12.64 -0.02 0.36
C GLU A 78 12.10 0.48 1.70
N TRP A 79 11.17 -0.26 2.30
CA TRP A 79 10.64 0.04 3.63
C TRP A 79 11.74 0.05 4.69
N ALA A 80 12.62 -0.96 4.67
CA ALA A 80 13.74 -1.06 5.61
C ALA A 80 14.71 0.11 5.42
N ARG A 81 14.96 0.49 4.17
CA ARG A 81 15.84 1.63 3.84
C ARG A 81 15.27 2.95 4.36
N CYS A 82 13.96 3.08 4.41
CA CYS A 82 13.27 4.29 4.87
C CYS A 82 12.99 4.30 6.38
N GLY A 83 13.58 3.39 7.16
CA GLY A 83 13.51 3.41 8.61
C GLY A 83 12.42 2.55 9.22
N ARG A 84 11.76 1.71 8.46
CA ARG A 84 10.75 0.76 8.93
C ARG A 84 9.60 1.41 9.69
N VAL A 85 9.16 2.57 9.24
CA VAL A 85 7.99 3.23 9.83
C VAL A 85 6.77 2.34 9.59
N THR A 86 5.96 2.15 10.63
CA THR A 86 4.79 1.27 10.56
C THR A 86 3.51 2.09 10.68
N VAL A 87 2.55 1.82 9.79
CA VAL A 87 1.19 2.34 9.88
C VAL A 87 0.38 1.36 10.73
N VAL A 88 -0.17 1.87 11.79
CA VAL A 88 -0.92 1.06 12.77
C VAL A 88 -2.37 0.87 12.34
#